data_9f9424e894830decb717fdc62940abf5
#
_entry.id   9f9424e894830decb717fdc62940abf5
#
_cell.length_a   1.000
_cell.length_b   1.000
_cell.length_c   1.000
_cell.angle_alpha   90.00
_cell.angle_beta   90.00
_cell.angle_gamma   90.00
#
_symmetry.space_group_name_H-M   'P 1'
#
loop_
_entity.id
_entity.type
_entity.pdbx_description
1 polymer ?
#
loop_
_entity_poly.entity_id
_entity_poly.type
_entity_poly.pdbx_seq_one_letter_code
_entity_poly.pdbx_strand_id
1 'polypeptide(L)'
;RSPSRGLGDVYKRQVQPGVKEDDGIQSCDLLTEEEYLNIEETLPKDNHLLPNDDPKKFIAKMGAEAISDLLSKSDLDQLSVELRTKASTETSQQRKAEALKRLRVVEAFRESKLNIENKPEWMIIKLIPVIPPELRPLVPLDGGRFATSDLNDLYRRVIIRNNRLKRLIQIKAPEVILRNEKRMLQE
;
A
#
# COMPACT_ATOMS: atom_id res chain seq x y z
N ARG A 1 -18.52 -1.36 10.62
CA ARG A 1 -17.48 -2.13 9.92
C ARG A 1 -16.25 -1.24 9.80
N SER A 2 -15.15 -1.66 10.43
CA SER A 2 -13.88 -0.95 10.35
C SER A 2 -13.40 -0.94 8.89
N PRO A 3 -13.06 0.23 8.30
CA PRO A 3 -12.57 0.32 6.93
C PRO A 3 -11.19 -0.33 6.71
N SER A 4 -10.54 -0.78 7.79
CA SER A 4 -9.22 -1.40 7.76
C SER A 4 -9.18 -2.84 7.23
N ARG A 5 -10.32 -3.53 7.13
CA ARG A 5 -10.37 -4.92 6.64
C ARG A 5 -10.03 -5.09 5.15
N GLY A 6 -9.98 -4.01 4.37
CA GLY A 6 -9.72 -4.06 2.93
C GLY A 6 -8.25 -3.97 2.51
N LEU A 7 -7.35 -3.51 3.40
CA LEU A 7 -5.94 -3.28 3.05
C LEU A 7 -4.98 -4.32 3.65
N GLY A 8 -5.42 -5.07 4.66
CA GLY A 8 -4.57 -6.02 5.39
C GLY A 8 -4.42 -7.38 4.73
N ASP A 9 -5.41 -7.82 3.98
CA ASP A 9 -5.49 -9.18 3.44
C ASP A 9 -5.25 -9.23 1.91
N VAL A 10 -4.85 -8.11 1.31
CA VAL A 10 -4.71 -8.01 -0.14
C VAL A 10 -3.25 -8.00 -0.52
N TYR A 11 -2.79 -9.12 -1.10
CA TYR A 11 -1.51 -9.20 -1.79
C TYR A 11 -1.63 -8.54 -3.16
N LYS A 12 -0.92 -7.45 -3.39
CA LYS A 12 -0.76 -6.91 -4.74
C LYS A 12 0.45 -7.55 -5.39
N ARG A 13 0.19 -8.35 -6.39
CA ARG A 13 1.20 -8.88 -7.28
C ARG A 13 1.59 -7.83 -8.30
N GLN A 14 2.86 -7.58 -8.44
CA GLN A 14 3.43 -7.00 -9.64
C GLN A 14 4.01 -8.14 -10.47
N VAL A 15 3.29 -8.59 -11.48
CA VAL A 15 3.86 -9.39 -12.56
C VAL A 15 4.41 -8.41 -13.57
N GLN A 16 5.71 -8.46 -13.77
CA GLN A 16 6.30 -7.77 -14.90
C GLN A 16 5.92 -8.51 -16.18
N PRO A 17 5.75 -7.79 -17.32
CA PRO A 17 5.41 -8.42 -18.58
C PRO A 17 6.47 -9.46 -18.94
N GLY A 18 6.07 -10.72 -19.12
CA GLY A 18 6.97 -11.82 -19.47
C GLY A 18 6.74 -13.14 -18.74
N VAL A 19 5.99 -13.17 -17.65
CA VAL A 19 5.44 -14.42 -17.10
C VAL A 19 4.27 -14.82 -18.01
N LYS A 20 4.32 -16.06 -18.53
CA LYS A 20 3.37 -16.56 -19.52
C LYS A 20 1.93 -16.23 -19.16
N GLU A 21 1.21 -15.70 -20.12
CA GLU A 21 -0.24 -15.44 -20.07
C GLU A 21 -1.09 -16.71 -19.81
N ASP A 22 -0.46 -17.90 -19.78
CA ASP A 22 -1.12 -19.20 -19.63
C ASP A 22 -1.83 -19.39 -18.29
N ASP A 23 -1.48 -18.65 -17.22
CA ASP A 23 -2.11 -18.77 -15.91
C ASP A 23 -3.21 -17.72 -15.65
N GLY A 24 -3.56 -16.89 -16.61
CA GLY A 24 -4.64 -15.90 -16.52
C GLY A 24 -4.36 -14.74 -15.55
N ILE A 25 -3.15 -14.63 -15.02
CA ILE A 25 -2.79 -13.65 -14.02
C ILE A 25 -2.05 -12.47 -14.66
N GLN A 26 -2.62 -11.28 -14.54
CA GLN A 26 -2.08 -10.07 -15.14
C GLN A 26 -1.20 -9.28 -14.17
N SER A 27 -0.39 -8.39 -14.71
CA SER A 27 0.37 -7.42 -13.92
C SER A 27 -0.56 -6.57 -13.06
N CYS A 28 -0.22 -6.38 -11.80
CA CYS A 28 -1.00 -5.61 -10.82
C CYS A 28 -2.29 -6.26 -10.32
N ASP A 29 -2.49 -7.57 -10.51
CA ASP A 29 -3.62 -8.28 -9.94
C ASP A 29 -3.54 -8.39 -8.41
N LEU A 30 -4.71 -8.49 -7.82
CA LEU A 30 -4.89 -8.76 -6.41
C LEU A 30 -4.97 -10.28 -6.22
N LEU A 31 -4.10 -10.82 -5.38
CA LEU A 31 -4.08 -12.24 -5.08
C LEU A 31 -4.59 -12.48 -3.66
N THR A 32 -5.30 -13.57 -3.48
CA THR A 32 -5.58 -14.15 -2.17
C THR A 32 -4.34 -14.87 -1.63
N GLU A 33 -4.34 -15.19 -0.34
CA GLU A 33 -3.24 -15.94 0.27
C GLU A 33 -3.06 -17.32 -0.34
N GLU A 34 -4.17 -18.00 -0.65
CA GLU A 34 -4.16 -19.32 -1.29
C GLU A 34 -3.56 -19.26 -2.70
N GLU A 35 -3.97 -18.29 -3.51
CA GLU A 35 -3.41 -18.08 -4.86
C GLU A 35 -1.92 -17.76 -4.81
N TYR A 36 -1.49 -16.94 -3.84
CA TYR A 36 -0.08 -16.63 -3.65
C TYR A 36 0.74 -17.89 -3.34
N LEU A 37 0.30 -18.72 -2.40
CA LEU A 37 0.97 -19.95 -2.02
C LEU A 37 1.03 -20.95 -3.19
N ASN A 38 -0.05 -21.12 -3.93
CA ASN A 38 -0.10 -21.99 -5.11
C ASN A 38 0.91 -21.54 -6.18
N ILE A 39 1.03 -20.22 -6.39
CA ILE A 39 2.00 -19.68 -7.34
C ILE A 39 3.43 -19.90 -6.83
N GLU A 40 3.69 -19.67 -5.54
CA GLU A 40 5.01 -19.87 -4.94
C GLU A 40 5.47 -21.33 -5.06
N GLU A 41 4.56 -22.29 -4.91
CA GLU A 41 4.86 -23.72 -5.09
C GLU A 41 5.14 -24.09 -6.55
N THR A 42 4.48 -23.43 -7.51
CA THR A 42 4.65 -23.72 -8.96
C THR A 42 5.87 -23.04 -9.56
N LEU A 43 6.37 -21.98 -8.92
CA LEU A 43 7.54 -21.23 -9.41
C LEU A 43 8.84 -22.02 -9.27
N PRO A 44 9.76 -21.88 -10.24
CA PRO A 44 11.12 -22.41 -10.10
C PRO A 44 11.82 -21.85 -8.86
N LYS A 45 12.52 -22.70 -8.13
CA LYS A 45 13.25 -22.31 -6.90
C LYS A 45 14.25 -21.18 -7.12
N ASP A 46 14.77 -21.05 -8.33
CA ASP A 46 15.74 -20.01 -8.71
C ASP A 46 15.08 -18.65 -9.00
N ASN A 47 13.75 -18.54 -9.00
CA ASN A 47 13.06 -17.28 -9.27
C ASN A 47 13.40 -16.20 -8.25
N HIS A 48 13.70 -16.57 -6.99
CA HIS A 48 14.11 -15.64 -5.95
C HIS A 48 15.49 -15.00 -6.21
N LEU A 49 16.36 -15.68 -6.97
CA LEU A 49 17.70 -15.22 -7.27
C LEU A 49 17.76 -14.24 -8.44
N LEU A 50 16.66 -14.13 -9.21
CA LEU A 50 16.60 -13.22 -10.34
C LEU A 50 16.73 -11.76 -9.88
N PRO A 51 17.37 -10.88 -10.67
CA PRO A 51 17.37 -9.43 -10.43
C PRO A 51 15.96 -8.88 -10.33
N ASN A 52 15.77 -7.78 -9.57
CA ASN A 52 14.43 -7.18 -9.41
C ASN A 52 13.88 -6.58 -10.71
N ASP A 53 14.74 -6.30 -11.67
CA ASP A 53 14.38 -5.75 -12.98
C ASP A 53 14.10 -6.84 -14.03
N ASP A 54 14.28 -8.11 -13.69
CA ASP A 54 14.01 -9.22 -14.60
C ASP A 54 12.48 -9.38 -14.77
N PRO A 55 11.97 -9.36 -16.02
CA PRO A 55 10.54 -9.53 -16.29
C PRO A 55 9.98 -10.89 -15.87
N LYS A 56 10.82 -11.90 -15.68
CA LYS A 56 10.43 -13.23 -15.22
C LYS A 56 10.35 -13.35 -13.71
N LYS A 57 10.84 -12.36 -12.96
CA LYS A 57 10.78 -12.40 -11.51
C LYS A 57 9.37 -12.19 -11.01
N PHE A 58 8.89 -13.13 -10.22
CA PHE A 58 7.65 -12.96 -9.48
C PHE A 58 7.88 -12.07 -8.26
N ILE A 59 7.20 -10.94 -8.20
CA ILE A 59 7.26 -10.01 -7.07
C ILE A 59 5.85 -9.84 -6.53
N ALA A 60 5.61 -10.31 -5.32
CA ALA A 60 4.40 -10.05 -4.57
C ALA A 60 4.72 -9.15 -3.38
N LYS A 61 3.98 -8.06 -3.24
CA LYS A 61 4.11 -7.12 -2.13
C LYS A 61 2.76 -6.90 -1.47
N MET A 62 2.76 -6.56 -0.19
CA MET A 62 1.57 -6.40 0.61
C MET A 62 1.45 -4.98 1.18
N GLY A 63 0.21 -4.49 1.31
CA GLY A 63 -0.10 -3.26 2.02
C GLY A 63 0.48 -2.00 1.38
N ALA A 64 0.95 -1.09 2.21
CA ALA A 64 1.44 0.22 1.78
C ALA A 64 2.68 0.15 0.86
N GLU A 65 3.52 -0.85 1.04
CA GLU A 65 4.70 -1.07 0.20
C GLU A 65 4.31 -1.38 -1.25
N ALA A 66 3.29 -2.21 -1.45
CA ALA A 66 2.76 -2.51 -2.77
C ALA A 66 2.16 -1.28 -3.44
N ILE A 67 1.39 -0.48 -2.68
CA ILE A 67 0.78 0.75 -3.19
C ILE A 67 1.85 1.78 -3.56
N SER A 68 2.88 1.95 -2.72
CA SER A 68 4.00 2.86 -3.01
C SER A 68 4.70 2.50 -4.32
N ASP A 69 4.98 1.22 -4.53
CA ASP A 69 5.63 0.75 -5.76
C ASP A 69 4.74 0.92 -7.00
N LEU A 70 3.45 0.63 -6.89
CA LEU A 70 2.50 0.83 -7.99
C LEU A 70 2.37 2.30 -8.37
N LEU A 71 2.31 3.19 -7.38
CA LEU A 71 2.24 4.63 -7.62
C LEU A 71 3.53 5.18 -8.23
N SER A 72 4.69 4.68 -7.80
CA SER A 72 5.99 5.12 -8.35
C SER A 72 6.20 4.74 -9.82
N LYS A 73 5.61 3.61 -10.24
CA LYS A 73 5.72 3.09 -11.61
C LYS A 73 4.58 3.51 -12.54
N SER A 74 3.53 4.13 -12.00
CA SER A 74 2.36 4.53 -12.81
C SER A 74 2.68 5.75 -13.68
N ASP A 75 2.41 5.62 -14.98
CA ASP A 75 2.41 6.76 -15.90
C ASP A 75 1.04 7.44 -15.85
N LEU A 76 0.99 8.60 -15.18
CA LEU A 76 -0.25 9.36 -15.00
C LEU A 76 -0.75 9.98 -16.31
N ASP A 77 0.16 10.34 -17.22
CA ASP A 77 -0.21 10.97 -18.47
C ASP A 77 -0.88 9.96 -19.42
N GLN A 78 -0.28 8.79 -19.59
CA GLN A 78 -0.87 7.70 -20.35
C GLN A 78 -2.21 7.25 -19.77
N LEU A 79 -2.27 7.06 -18.46
CA LEU A 79 -3.49 6.63 -17.76
C LEU A 79 -4.62 7.66 -17.90
N SER A 80 -4.32 8.95 -17.89
CA SER A 80 -5.30 10.02 -18.14
C SER A 80 -5.89 9.93 -19.55
N VAL A 81 -5.07 9.72 -20.58
CA VAL A 81 -5.53 9.57 -21.96
C VAL A 81 -6.41 8.33 -22.12
N GLU A 82 -5.98 7.20 -21.58
CA GLU A 82 -6.74 5.94 -21.62
C GLU A 82 -8.12 6.08 -20.94
N LEU A 83 -8.17 6.70 -19.77
CA LEU A 83 -9.43 6.89 -19.05
C LEU A 83 -10.37 7.88 -19.74
N ARG A 84 -9.84 8.91 -20.40
CA ARG A 84 -10.64 9.85 -21.21
C ARG A 84 -11.24 9.16 -22.43
N THR A 85 -10.44 8.38 -23.16
CA THR A 85 -10.95 7.60 -24.29
C THR A 85 -11.98 6.58 -23.85
N LYS A 86 -11.73 5.87 -22.76
CA LYS A 86 -12.68 4.91 -22.19
C LYS A 86 -13.99 5.58 -21.76
N ALA A 87 -13.93 6.74 -21.10
CA ALA A 87 -15.13 7.48 -20.70
C ALA A 87 -15.95 8.00 -21.91
N SER A 88 -15.31 8.25 -23.07
CA SER A 88 -15.99 8.70 -24.28
C SER A 88 -16.58 7.54 -25.09
N THR A 89 -15.94 6.39 -25.11
CA THR A 89 -16.34 5.21 -25.92
C THR A 89 -17.34 4.31 -25.17
N GLU A 90 -17.36 4.35 -23.84
CA GLU A 90 -18.19 3.46 -23.04
C GLU A 90 -19.68 3.79 -23.16
N THR A 91 -20.49 2.79 -23.50
CA THR A 91 -21.94 2.91 -23.66
C THR A 91 -22.70 2.74 -22.33
N SER A 92 -22.13 1.99 -21.38
CA SER A 92 -22.73 1.74 -20.08
C SER A 92 -22.55 2.95 -19.15
N GLN A 93 -23.65 3.51 -18.67
CA GLN A 93 -23.69 4.64 -17.73
C GLN A 93 -22.88 4.36 -16.45
N GLN A 94 -22.96 3.15 -15.92
CA GLN A 94 -22.25 2.75 -14.70
C GLN A 94 -20.73 2.72 -14.92
N ARG A 95 -20.26 2.07 -16.00
CA ARG A 95 -18.84 1.99 -16.35
C ARG A 95 -18.28 3.36 -16.68
N LYS A 96 -19.06 4.19 -17.36
CA LYS A 96 -18.70 5.57 -17.64
C LYS A 96 -18.51 6.39 -16.35
N ALA A 97 -19.43 6.28 -15.40
CA ALA A 97 -19.34 6.95 -14.11
C ALA A 97 -18.10 6.49 -13.30
N GLU A 98 -17.78 5.21 -13.34
CA GLU A 98 -16.59 4.65 -12.70
C GLU A 98 -15.29 5.17 -13.36
N ALA A 99 -15.22 5.16 -14.69
CA ALA A 99 -14.10 5.73 -15.43
C ALA A 99 -13.89 7.22 -15.11
N LEU A 100 -14.96 8.00 -15.01
CA LEU A 100 -14.90 9.41 -14.65
C LEU A 100 -14.44 9.64 -13.19
N LYS A 101 -14.86 8.78 -12.25
CA LYS A 101 -14.37 8.85 -10.86
C LYS A 101 -12.87 8.58 -10.81
N ARG A 102 -12.40 7.56 -11.53
CA ARG A 102 -10.98 7.23 -11.60
C ARG A 102 -10.17 8.32 -12.29
N LEU A 103 -10.68 8.87 -13.39
CA LEU A 103 -10.06 9.97 -14.11
C LEU A 103 -9.87 11.20 -13.21
N ARG A 104 -10.87 11.54 -12.40
CA ARG A 104 -10.77 12.67 -11.45
C ARG A 104 -9.59 12.51 -10.48
N VAL A 105 -9.36 11.31 -9.97
CA VAL A 105 -8.22 11.03 -9.08
C VAL A 105 -6.89 11.14 -9.83
N VAL A 106 -6.82 10.60 -11.04
CA VAL A 106 -5.60 10.65 -11.87
C VAL A 106 -5.25 12.09 -12.24
N GLU A 107 -6.24 12.91 -12.62
CA GLU A 107 -6.02 14.32 -12.94
C GLU A 107 -5.58 15.12 -11.71
N ALA A 108 -6.11 14.83 -10.52
CA ALA A 108 -5.65 15.47 -9.28
C ALA A 108 -4.18 15.15 -8.97
N PHE A 109 -3.74 13.91 -9.18
CA PHE A 109 -2.33 13.55 -9.05
C PHE A 109 -1.45 14.24 -10.10
N ARG A 110 -1.92 14.30 -11.34
CA ARG A 110 -1.23 14.94 -12.44
C ARG A 110 -1.07 16.45 -12.20
N GLU A 111 -2.13 17.11 -11.79
CA GLU A 111 -2.11 18.53 -11.44
C GLU A 111 -1.18 18.82 -10.27
N SER A 112 -1.22 18.00 -9.22
CA SER A 112 -0.31 18.10 -8.08
C SER A 112 1.15 17.91 -8.48
N LYS A 113 1.44 17.00 -9.41
CA LYS A 113 2.80 16.79 -9.95
C LYS A 113 3.28 18.01 -10.75
N LEU A 114 2.42 18.62 -11.55
CA LEU A 114 2.76 19.76 -12.39
C LEU A 114 2.93 21.06 -11.60
N ASN A 115 2.05 21.31 -10.63
CA ASN A 115 2.02 22.58 -9.91
C ASN A 115 2.96 22.64 -8.71
N ILE A 116 3.18 21.51 -8.00
CA ILE A 116 3.88 21.45 -6.71
C ILE A 116 5.01 20.42 -6.74
N GLU A 117 5.25 19.76 -7.85
CA GLU A 117 6.23 18.67 -8.00
C GLU A 117 6.03 17.49 -7.02
N ASN A 118 4.80 17.32 -6.53
CA ASN A 118 4.47 16.21 -5.64
C ASN A 118 4.50 14.88 -6.40
N LYS A 119 5.12 13.89 -5.76
CA LYS A 119 5.14 12.52 -6.29
C LYS A 119 3.93 11.75 -5.78
N PRO A 120 3.24 10.97 -6.63
CA PRO A 120 2.09 10.16 -6.22
C PRO A 120 2.40 9.18 -5.06
N GLU A 121 3.62 8.65 -5.03
CA GLU A 121 4.11 7.75 -3.98
C GLU A 121 4.16 8.39 -2.59
N TRP A 122 4.13 9.72 -2.48
CA TRP A 122 4.12 10.45 -1.20
C TRP A 122 2.77 10.36 -0.46
N MET A 123 1.75 9.77 -1.08
CA MET A 123 0.55 9.37 -0.34
C MET A 123 0.86 8.38 0.78
N ILE A 124 1.95 7.63 0.64
CA ILE A 124 2.41 6.71 1.68
C ILE A 124 3.33 7.44 2.62
N ILE A 125 2.85 7.66 3.83
CA ILE A 125 3.58 8.40 4.88
C ILE A 125 4.69 7.51 5.43
N LYS A 126 5.94 7.91 5.21
CA LYS A 126 7.14 7.24 5.76
C LYS A 126 7.62 7.90 7.05
N LEU A 127 7.40 9.20 7.18
CA LEU A 127 7.75 10.01 8.34
C LEU A 127 6.48 10.64 8.90
N ILE A 128 6.16 10.30 10.14
CA ILE A 128 4.95 10.82 10.81
C ILE A 128 5.31 12.15 11.48
N PRO A 129 4.60 13.26 11.15
CA PRO A 129 4.77 14.51 11.85
C PRO A 129 4.26 14.37 13.30
N VAL A 130 5.07 14.79 14.26
CA VAL A 130 4.73 14.75 15.68
C VAL A 130 4.44 16.16 16.16
N ILE A 131 3.24 16.36 16.72
CA ILE A 131 2.85 17.66 17.28
C ILE A 131 3.69 17.97 18.53
N PRO A 132 4.03 19.24 18.79
CA PRO A 132 4.72 19.66 20.00
C PRO A 132 4.01 19.20 21.29
N PRO A 133 4.74 18.87 22.35
CA PRO A 133 4.14 18.41 23.62
C PRO A 133 3.15 19.39 24.25
N GLU A 134 3.32 20.66 24.02
CA GLU A 134 2.44 21.72 24.53
C GLU A 134 1.02 21.61 23.98
N LEU A 135 0.85 21.08 22.76
CA LEU A 135 -0.46 20.88 22.13
C LEU A 135 -1.13 19.56 22.53
N ARG A 136 -0.41 18.69 23.27
CA ARG A 136 -0.90 17.41 23.77
C ARG A 136 -0.46 17.20 25.24
N PRO A 137 -0.82 18.12 26.14
CA PRO A 137 -0.29 18.14 27.49
C PRO A 137 -0.73 16.94 28.31
N LEU A 138 0.11 16.60 29.28
CA LEU A 138 -0.19 15.68 30.37
C LEU A 138 -0.57 16.53 31.59
N VAL A 139 -1.84 16.53 31.97
CA VAL A 139 -2.36 17.38 33.04
C VAL A 139 -2.53 16.54 34.31
N PRO A 140 -1.93 16.91 35.45
CA PRO A 140 -2.17 16.23 36.71
C PRO A 140 -3.59 16.53 37.21
N LEU A 141 -4.27 15.50 37.69
CA LEU A 141 -5.58 15.57 38.34
C LEU A 141 -5.41 15.33 39.81
N ASP A 142 -6.43 15.73 40.60
CA ASP A 142 -6.50 15.43 42.03
C ASP A 142 -6.44 13.93 42.27
N GLY A 143 -5.67 13.51 43.29
CA GLY A 143 -5.50 12.07 43.65
C GLY A 143 -4.38 11.37 42.85
N GLY A 144 -3.41 12.07 42.30
CA GLY A 144 -2.24 11.47 41.66
C GLY A 144 -2.49 10.85 40.27
N ARG A 145 -3.65 11.13 39.70
CA ARG A 145 -3.99 10.73 38.32
C ARG A 145 -3.54 11.77 37.30
N PHE A 146 -3.31 11.35 36.09
CA PHE A 146 -3.01 12.24 34.96
C PHE A 146 -4.07 12.09 33.88
N ALA A 147 -4.54 13.23 33.37
CA ALA A 147 -5.29 13.29 32.13
C ALA A 147 -4.31 13.51 30.98
N THR A 148 -4.45 12.74 29.93
CA THR A 148 -3.63 12.87 28.72
C THR A 148 -4.52 13.02 27.51
N SER A 149 -4.02 13.68 26.48
CA SER A 149 -4.67 13.72 25.18
C SER A 149 -4.64 12.34 24.54
N ASP A 150 -5.71 11.95 23.83
CA ASP A 150 -5.79 10.70 23.07
C ASP A 150 -4.68 10.57 22.01
N LEU A 151 -4.16 11.72 21.53
CA LEU A 151 -3.01 11.74 20.61
C LEU A 151 -1.77 11.08 21.20
N ASN A 152 -1.51 11.23 22.50
CA ASN A 152 -0.39 10.59 23.16
C ASN A 152 -0.51 9.05 23.15
N ASP A 153 -1.73 8.52 23.31
CA ASP A 153 -1.98 7.08 23.25
C ASP A 153 -1.80 6.55 21.82
N LEU A 154 -2.27 7.29 20.82
CA LEU A 154 -2.07 6.94 19.40
C LEU A 154 -0.59 6.89 19.03
N TYR A 155 0.19 7.93 19.37
CA TYR A 155 1.64 7.93 19.13
C TYR A 155 2.33 6.77 19.86
N ARG A 156 1.96 6.51 21.11
CA ARG A 156 2.51 5.40 21.89
C ARG A 156 2.27 4.06 21.19
N ARG A 157 1.07 3.80 20.69
CA ARG A 157 0.71 2.57 19.98
C ARG A 157 1.55 2.40 18.71
N VAL A 158 1.68 3.44 17.90
CA VAL A 158 2.50 3.41 16.68
C VAL A 158 3.96 3.12 17.02
N ILE A 159 4.53 3.79 18.01
CA ILE A 159 5.93 3.59 18.42
C ILE A 159 6.16 2.16 18.91
N ILE A 160 5.28 1.62 19.77
CA ILE A 160 5.40 0.26 20.31
C ILE A 160 5.33 -0.77 19.16
N ARG A 161 4.34 -0.65 18.27
CA ARG A 161 4.18 -1.56 17.12
C ARG A 161 5.39 -1.50 16.18
N ASN A 162 5.87 -0.30 15.88
CA ASN A 162 7.06 -0.12 15.04
C ASN A 162 8.32 -0.75 15.66
N ASN A 163 8.53 -0.56 16.95
CA ASN A 163 9.67 -1.15 17.66
C ASN A 163 9.57 -2.68 17.71
N ARG A 164 8.37 -3.22 17.90
CA ARG A 164 8.11 -4.65 17.86
C ARG A 164 8.40 -5.21 16.47
N LEU A 165 7.92 -4.57 15.40
CA LEU A 165 8.21 -4.98 14.03
C LEU A 165 9.70 -4.95 13.74
N LYS A 166 10.42 -3.89 14.12
CA LYS A 166 11.88 -3.82 13.98
C LYS A 166 12.59 -4.99 14.66
N ARG A 167 12.19 -5.33 15.88
CA ARG A 167 12.76 -6.46 16.62
C ARG A 167 12.49 -7.79 15.92
N LEU A 168 11.26 -8.00 15.41
CA LEU A 168 10.90 -9.23 14.69
C LEU A 168 11.70 -9.38 13.39
N ILE A 169 11.95 -8.30 12.68
CA ILE A 169 12.82 -8.30 11.49
C ILE A 169 14.26 -8.67 11.85
N GLN A 170 14.80 -8.10 12.95
CA GLN A 170 16.17 -8.39 13.40
C GLN A 170 16.39 -9.86 13.77
N ILE A 171 15.41 -10.49 14.43
CA ILE A 171 15.48 -11.90 14.79
C ILE A 171 15.09 -12.86 13.65
N LYS A 172 14.80 -12.30 12.44
CA LYS A 172 14.35 -13.08 11.28
C LYS A 172 13.14 -13.97 11.59
N ALA A 173 12.14 -13.40 12.24
CA ALA A 173 10.89 -14.10 12.57
C ALA A 173 10.20 -14.64 11.31
N PRO A 174 9.39 -15.71 11.42
CA PRO A 174 8.63 -16.25 10.31
C PRO A 174 7.79 -15.18 9.60
N GLU A 175 7.66 -15.30 8.28
CA GLU A 175 7.00 -14.29 7.45
C GLU A 175 5.54 -14.05 7.85
N VAL A 176 4.84 -15.09 8.25
CA VAL A 176 3.43 -14.98 8.73
C VAL A 176 3.31 -13.99 9.90
N ILE A 177 4.25 -14.02 10.85
CA ILE A 177 4.27 -13.10 11.99
C ILE A 177 4.61 -11.68 11.54
N LEU A 178 5.63 -11.54 10.67
CA LEU A 178 6.02 -10.24 10.13
C LEU A 178 4.88 -9.60 9.35
N ARG A 179 4.15 -10.37 8.59
CA ARG A 179 2.99 -9.96 7.80
C ARG A 179 1.88 -9.41 8.67
N ASN A 180 1.53 -10.14 9.73
CA ASN A 180 0.52 -9.70 10.69
C ASN A 180 0.93 -8.42 11.42
N GLU A 181 2.19 -8.29 11.84
CA GLU A 181 2.69 -7.07 12.49
C GLU A 181 2.73 -5.87 11.53
N LYS A 182 3.09 -6.06 10.27
CA LYS A 182 3.01 -5.02 9.22
C LYS A 182 1.56 -4.54 9.05
N ARG A 183 0.59 -5.46 9.03
CA ARG A 183 -0.83 -5.13 8.95
C ARG A 183 -1.28 -4.30 10.16
N MET A 184 -0.92 -4.74 11.37
CA MET A 184 -1.28 -4.05 12.61
C MET A 184 -0.64 -2.65 12.72
N LEU A 185 0.54 -2.47 12.14
CA LEU A 185 1.19 -1.15 12.08
C LEU A 185 0.49 -0.23 11.09
N GLN A 186 -0.06 -0.79 10.00
CA GLN A 186 -0.81 -0.04 8.98
C GLN A 186 -2.15 0.49 9.51
N GLU A 187 -2.83 -0.25 10.40
CA GLU A 187 -4.07 0.18 11.07
C GLU A 187 -3.85 1.38 12.01
#